data_2d5aa1eafd5af6dababe33c3ba307f14
#
_entry.id   2d5aa1eafd5af6dababe33c3ba307f14
#
_cell.length_a   1.000
_cell.length_b   1.000
_cell.length_c   1.000
_cell.angle_alpha   90.00
_cell.angle_beta   90.00
_cell.angle_gamma   90.00
#
_symmetry.space_group_name_H-M   'P 1'
#
loop_
_entity.id
_entity.type
_entity.pdbx_description
1 polymer ?
#
loop_
_entity_poly.entity_id
_entity_poly.type
_entity_poly.pdbx_seq_one_letter_code
_entity_poly.pdbx_strand_id
1 'polypeptide(L)'
;NPKFIDNAGWDAKVEWEIEDPELFEQSKENPWAKDYVLIANLKSGVDDKNYKDVEFGYVKFVYRVEATDNTNYIELDKAKEAFAKINELRKAQGLKELTWSDDVYNSRALPKVHTISRQYDSTGFVARREDNATTVATKWYNSGLRELMLDPNATEGAVAAVINGDGNYYWAFMYK
;
A
#
# COMPACT_ATOMS: atom_id res chain seq x y z
N ASN A 1 9.76 -22.41 -8.28
CA ASN A 1 9.16 -23.67 -7.81
C ASN A 1 10.08 -24.27 -6.73
N PRO A 2 9.66 -24.28 -5.47
CA PRO A 2 10.41 -25.01 -4.46
C PRO A 2 10.38 -26.50 -4.84
N LYS A 3 11.55 -27.10 -4.96
CA LYS A 3 11.67 -28.53 -5.11
C LYS A 3 11.67 -29.12 -3.71
N PHE A 4 10.59 -29.77 -3.33
CA PHE A 4 10.58 -30.60 -2.14
C PHE A 4 11.24 -31.94 -2.48
N ILE A 5 12.27 -32.29 -1.73
CA ILE A 5 12.91 -33.60 -1.83
C ILE A 5 12.07 -34.51 -0.98
N ASP A 6 11.36 -35.41 -1.63
CA ASP A 6 10.74 -36.54 -0.96
C ASP A 6 11.84 -37.56 -0.55
N ASN A 7 12.25 -37.51 0.71
CA ASN A 7 13.20 -38.46 1.28
C ASN A 7 12.49 -39.55 2.09
N ALA A 8 11.17 -39.59 2.09
CA ALA A 8 10.41 -40.47 2.96
C ALA A 8 10.15 -41.86 2.34
N GLY A 9 10.46 -42.07 1.06
CA GLY A 9 10.16 -43.33 0.37
C GLY A 9 8.67 -43.63 0.26
N TRP A 10 7.83 -42.63 0.46
CA TRP A 10 6.38 -42.73 0.34
C TRP A 10 5.98 -41.94 -0.91
N ASP A 11 5.17 -42.55 -1.76
CA ASP A 11 4.57 -41.85 -2.90
C ASP A 11 3.55 -40.84 -2.38
N ALA A 12 4.02 -39.66 -2.00
CA ALA A 12 3.17 -38.56 -1.58
C ALA A 12 3.03 -37.53 -2.71
N LYS A 13 1.84 -37.07 -2.97
CA LYS A 13 1.56 -35.92 -3.83
C LYS A 13 1.39 -34.68 -2.97
N VAL A 14 1.99 -33.57 -3.41
CA VAL A 14 1.78 -32.26 -2.81
C VAL A 14 1.00 -31.41 -3.79
N GLU A 15 -0.21 -31.03 -3.43
CA GLU A 15 -1.00 -30.06 -4.19
C GLU A 15 -0.91 -28.70 -3.50
N TRP A 16 -0.54 -27.70 -4.26
CA TRP A 16 -0.38 -26.35 -3.77
C TRP A 16 -1.63 -25.51 -4.04
N GLU A 17 -2.05 -24.80 -3.02
CA GLU A 17 -3.17 -23.85 -3.09
C GLU A 17 -2.75 -22.51 -2.49
N ILE A 18 -3.29 -21.42 -3.01
CA ILE A 18 -3.18 -20.10 -2.42
C ILE A 18 -4.48 -19.81 -1.69
N GLU A 19 -4.41 -19.46 -0.40
CA GLU A 19 -5.61 -19.26 0.45
C GLU A 19 -6.51 -18.15 -0.08
N ASP A 20 -5.94 -17.10 -0.68
CA ASP A 20 -6.68 -16.01 -1.32
C ASP A 20 -6.11 -15.74 -2.74
N PRO A 21 -6.62 -16.43 -3.76
CA PRO A 21 -6.16 -16.24 -5.14
C PRO A 21 -6.42 -14.85 -5.71
N GLU A 22 -7.52 -14.20 -5.31
CA GLU A 22 -7.87 -12.85 -5.79
C GLU A 22 -6.89 -11.82 -5.26
N LEU A 23 -6.53 -11.90 -3.98
CA LEU A 23 -5.52 -11.05 -3.37
C LEU A 23 -4.15 -11.24 -4.04
N PHE A 24 -3.79 -12.48 -4.38
CA PHE A 24 -2.55 -12.78 -5.08
C PHE A 24 -2.51 -12.18 -6.49
N GLU A 25 -3.60 -12.26 -7.26
CA GLU A 25 -3.69 -11.64 -8.58
C GLU A 25 -3.61 -10.12 -8.49
N GLN A 26 -4.33 -9.50 -7.56
CA GLN A 26 -4.26 -8.05 -7.31
C GLN A 26 -2.85 -7.59 -6.93
N SER A 27 -2.06 -8.44 -6.28
CA SER A 27 -0.69 -8.07 -5.89
C SER A 27 0.28 -7.95 -7.07
N LYS A 28 -0.02 -8.55 -8.21
CA LYS A 28 0.79 -8.40 -9.43
C LYS A 28 0.72 -6.98 -9.98
N GLU A 29 -0.41 -6.30 -9.76
CA GLU A 29 -0.61 -4.91 -10.19
C GLU A 29 -0.10 -3.89 -9.16
N ASN A 30 -0.01 -4.30 -7.89
CA ASN A 30 0.41 -3.47 -6.77
C ASN A 30 1.53 -4.16 -5.98
N PRO A 31 2.77 -4.09 -6.45
CA PRO A 31 3.88 -4.87 -5.91
C PRO A 31 4.48 -4.29 -4.61
N TRP A 32 3.66 -4.04 -3.60
CA TRP A 32 4.15 -3.82 -2.24
C TRP A 32 4.21 -5.13 -1.46
N ALA A 33 5.05 -5.19 -0.42
CA ALA A 33 5.20 -6.39 0.41
C ALA A 33 3.85 -6.84 0.97
N LYS A 34 3.48 -8.08 0.67
CA LYS A 34 2.28 -8.75 1.19
C LYS A 34 2.61 -10.15 1.65
N ASP A 35 1.91 -10.58 2.67
CA ASP A 35 1.95 -11.95 3.13
C ASP A 35 0.86 -12.77 2.42
N TYR A 36 1.27 -13.86 1.80
CA TYR A 36 0.37 -14.84 1.20
C TYR A 36 0.44 -16.13 1.98
N VAL A 37 -0.69 -16.79 2.13
CA VAL A 37 -0.73 -18.13 2.72
C VAL A 37 -0.76 -19.15 1.59
N LEU A 38 0.29 -19.93 1.50
CA LEU A 38 0.38 -21.11 0.65
C LEU A 38 -0.01 -22.34 1.46
N ILE A 39 -0.90 -23.14 0.92
CA ILE A 39 -1.34 -24.39 1.54
C ILE A 39 -0.74 -25.53 0.73
N ALA A 40 0.03 -26.38 1.38
CA ALA A 40 0.48 -27.64 0.82
C ALA A 40 -0.45 -28.75 1.30
N ASN A 41 -1.32 -29.24 0.45
CA ASN A 41 -2.19 -30.38 0.71
C ASN A 41 -1.43 -31.66 0.41
N LEU A 42 -1.29 -32.54 1.40
CA LEU A 42 -0.59 -33.79 1.28
C LEU A 42 -1.58 -34.93 0.99
N LYS A 43 -1.42 -35.57 -0.15
CA LYS A 43 -2.27 -36.67 -0.60
C LYS A 43 -1.42 -37.92 -0.84
N SER A 44 -2.04 -39.11 -0.71
CA SER A 44 -1.41 -40.35 -1.10
C SER A 44 -1.09 -40.34 -2.61
N GLY A 45 0.15 -40.65 -2.96
CA GLY A 45 0.59 -40.88 -4.33
C GLY A 45 0.42 -42.31 -4.81
N VAL A 46 0.01 -43.22 -3.90
CA VAL A 46 -0.15 -44.61 -4.23
C VAL A 46 -1.34 -44.85 -5.15
N ASP A 47 -1.10 -45.52 -6.28
CA ASP A 47 -2.13 -45.85 -7.27
C ASP A 47 -2.96 -47.08 -6.90
N ASP A 48 -3.24 -47.26 -5.60
CA ASP A 48 -4.14 -48.28 -5.07
C ASP A 48 -5.53 -47.64 -4.86
N LYS A 49 -6.57 -48.28 -5.39
CA LYS A 49 -7.96 -47.82 -5.32
C LYS A 49 -8.48 -47.53 -3.90
N ASN A 50 -7.84 -48.11 -2.87
CA ASN A 50 -8.21 -47.95 -1.46
C ASN A 50 -7.49 -46.75 -0.81
N TYR A 51 -6.40 -46.26 -1.41
CA TYR A 51 -5.56 -45.23 -0.83
C TYR A 51 -5.31 -44.05 -1.79
N LYS A 52 -5.88 -44.10 -3.01
CA LYS A 52 -5.74 -43.05 -4.00
C LYS A 52 -6.38 -41.79 -3.48
N ASP A 53 -5.63 -40.69 -3.58
CA ASP A 53 -6.07 -39.36 -3.18
C ASP A 53 -6.52 -39.21 -1.71
N VAL A 54 -6.12 -40.12 -0.83
CA VAL A 54 -6.34 -39.98 0.63
C VAL A 54 -5.52 -38.79 1.11
N GLU A 55 -6.18 -37.80 1.71
CA GLU A 55 -5.53 -36.67 2.32
C GLU A 55 -4.90 -37.03 3.65
N PHE A 56 -3.61 -36.75 3.80
CA PHE A 56 -2.89 -36.95 5.05
C PHE A 56 -2.88 -35.73 5.95
N GLY A 57 -3.22 -34.57 5.38
CA GLY A 57 -3.22 -33.29 6.06
C GLY A 57 -2.73 -32.18 5.16
N TYR A 58 -2.53 -31.02 5.76
CA TYR A 58 -2.00 -29.86 5.06
C TYR A 58 -1.00 -29.11 5.93
N VAL A 59 -0.12 -28.35 5.28
CA VAL A 59 0.80 -27.42 5.94
C VAL A 59 0.58 -26.06 5.35
N LYS A 60 0.39 -25.06 6.22
CA LYS A 60 0.30 -23.66 5.82
C LYS A 60 1.68 -23.00 5.92
N PHE A 61 2.05 -22.29 4.87
CA PHE A 61 3.26 -21.47 4.82
C PHE A 61 2.86 -20.01 4.60
N VAL A 62 3.34 -19.14 5.45
CA VAL A 62 3.25 -17.71 5.18
C VAL A 62 4.43 -17.32 4.30
N TYR A 63 4.14 -16.89 3.10
CA TYR A 63 5.14 -16.43 2.14
C TYR A 63 5.04 -14.92 1.99
N ARG A 64 6.10 -14.23 2.37
CA ARG A 64 6.20 -12.79 2.18
C ARG A 64 6.81 -12.49 0.83
N VAL A 65 6.06 -11.78 -0.01
CA VAL A 65 6.59 -11.14 -1.21
C VAL A 65 7.13 -9.79 -0.78
N GLU A 66 8.44 -9.67 -0.68
CA GLU A 66 9.07 -8.38 -0.48
C GLU A 66 9.15 -7.65 -1.83
N ALA A 67 8.84 -6.36 -1.80
CA ALA A 67 9.06 -5.54 -2.97
C ALA A 67 10.57 -5.50 -3.28
N THR A 68 10.90 -5.73 -4.51
CA THR A 68 12.26 -6.02 -4.94
C THR A 68 13.19 -4.81 -4.97
N ASP A 69 12.72 -3.61 -4.61
CA ASP A 69 13.54 -2.41 -4.54
C ASP A 69 12.85 -1.28 -3.75
N ASN A 70 13.57 -0.19 -3.50
CA ASN A 70 13.09 1.04 -2.87
C ASN A 70 12.11 1.84 -3.78
N THR A 71 11.32 1.15 -4.60
CA THR A 71 10.39 1.78 -5.52
C THR A 71 9.20 2.30 -4.75
N ASN A 72 8.90 3.56 -4.94
CA ASN A 72 7.68 4.16 -4.44
C ASN A 72 6.61 4.10 -5.52
N TYR A 73 5.45 3.57 -5.16
CA TYR A 73 4.29 3.51 -6.04
C TYR A 73 3.40 4.71 -5.78
N ILE A 74 3.00 5.39 -6.84
CA ILE A 74 2.20 6.61 -6.76
C ILE A 74 0.74 6.23 -6.56
N GLU A 75 0.13 6.79 -5.51
CA GLU A 75 -1.27 6.62 -5.14
C GLU A 75 -2.07 7.90 -5.49
N LEU A 76 -2.25 8.17 -6.79
CA LEU A 76 -2.83 9.43 -7.26
C LEU A 76 -4.29 9.61 -6.83
N ASP A 77 -5.09 8.55 -6.82
CA ASP A 77 -6.50 8.61 -6.42
C ASP A 77 -6.63 8.95 -4.93
N LYS A 78 -5.83 8.33 -4.09
CA LYS A 78 -5.76 8.68 -2.66
C LYS A 78 -5.25 10.11 -2.44
N ALA A 79 -4.28 10.56 -3.23
CA ALA A 79 -3.80 11.94 -3.17
C ALA A 79 -4.90 12.94 -3.49
N LYS A 80 -5.71 12.68 -4.52
CA LYS A 80 -6.87 13.51 -4.89
C LYS A 80 -7.98 13.46 -3.83
N GLU A 81 -8.22 12.32 -3.21
CA GLU A 81 -9.16 12.17 -2.10
C GLU A 81 -8.73 13.04 -0.90
N ALA A 82 -7.45 13.00 -0.50
CA ALA A 82 -6.93 13.85 0.56
C ALA A 82 -7.05 15.34 0.21
N PHE A 83 -6.78 15.70 -1.05
CA PHE A 83 -6.92 17.08 -1.53
C PHE A 83 -8.38 17.56 -1.51
N ALA A 84 -9.32 16.70 -1.90
CA ALA A 84 -10.74 17.01 -1.80
C ALA A 84 -11.17 17.25 -0.34
N LYS A 85 -10.64 16.44 0.60
CA LYS A 85 -10.90 16.64 2.03
C LYS A 85 -10.31 17.95 2.56
N ILE A 86 -9.14 18.37 2.10
CA ILE A 86 -8.57 19.68 2.42
C ILE A 86 -9.52 20.79 1.97
N ASN A 87 -10.04 20.70 0.76
CA ASN A 87 -10.97 21.69 0.22
C ASN A 87 -12.31 21.73 0.98
N GLU A 88 -12.83 20.57 1.37
CA GLU A 88 -14.00 20.49 2.26
C GLU A 88 -13.76 21.25 3.58
N LEU A 89 -12.60 21.03 4.21
CA LEU A 89 -12.24 21.68 5.46
C LEU A 89 -12.06 23.20 5.29
N ARG A 90 -11.46 23.66 4.18
CA ARG A 90 -11.35 25.07 3.82
C ARG A 90 -12.72 25.71 3.63
N LYS A 91 -13.59 25.07 2.88
CA LYS A 91 -14.97 25.52 2.63
C LYS A 91 -15.78 25.64 3.92
N ALA A 92 -15.61 24.71 4.85
CA ALA A 92 -16.25 24.76 6.17
C ALA A 92 -15.80 25.97 7.02
N GLN A 93 -14.66 26.59 6.68
CA GLN A 93 -14.16 27.83 7.27
C GLN A 93 -14.47 29.08 6.44
N GLY A 94 -15.32 28.95 5.40
CA GLY A 94 -15.69 30.08 4.52
C GLY A 94 -14.60 30.50 3.53
N LEU A 95 -13.57 29.67 3.33
CA LEU A 95 -12.48 29.94 2.40
C LEU A 95 -12.78 29.36 1.01
N LYS A 96 -12.14 29.91 0.00
CA LYS A 96 -12.16 29.32 -1.35
C LYS A 96 -11.43 27.99 -1.38
N GLU A 97 -11.94 27.08 -2.19
CA GLU A 97 -11.27 25.84 -2.51
C GLU A 97 -9.99 26.12 -3.30
N LEU A 98 -8.96 25.32 -3.06
CA LEU A 98 -7.75 25.32 -3.87
C LEU A 98 -8.02 24.61 -5.20
N THR A 99 -7.44 25.12 -6.28
CA THR A 99 -7.40 24.39 -7.55
C THR A 99 -6.28 23.37 -7.52
N TRP A 100 -6.54 22.14 -7.97
CA TRP A 100 -5.48 21.16 -8.17
C TRP A 100 -4.50 21.68 -9.23
N SER A 101 -3.22 21.63 -8.92
CA SER A 101 -2.15 22.10 -9.80
C SER A 101 -1.16 20.97 -10.08
N ASP A 102 -1.11 20.51 -11.33
CA ASP A 102 -0.14 19.51 -11.77
C ASP A 102 1.30 20.03 -11.66
N ASP A 103 1.49 21.36 -11.80
CA ASP A 103 2.80 21.98 -11.55
C ASP A 103 3.22 21.81 -10.09
N VAL A 104 2.35 22.16 -9.13
CA VAL A 104 2.63 21.97 -7.70
C VAL A 104 2.81 20.49 -7.38
N TYR A 105 2.02 19.61 -7.99
CA TYR A 105 2.16 18.17 -7.82
C TYR A 105 3.55 17.69 -8.25
N ASN A 106 3.93 17.93 -9.49
CA ASN A 106 5.14 17.41 -10.08
C ASN A 106 6.42 18.08 -9.56
N SER A 107 6.39 19.42 -9.32
CA SER A 107 7.59 20.17 -8.92
C SER A 107 7.84 20.21 -7.42
N ARG A 108 6.81 19.96 -6.59
CA ARG A 108 6.92 20.11 -5.12
C ARG A 108 6.41 18.92 -4.33
N ALA A 109 5.14 18.50 -4.52
CA ALA A 109 4.54 17.48 -3.67
C ALA A 109 5.16 16.09 -3.90
N LEU A 110 5.31 15.68 -5.16
CA LEU A 110 5.89 14.39 -5.52
C LEU A 110 7.38 14.27 -5.14
N PRO A 111 8.25 15.25 -5.41
CA PRO A 111 9.63 15.24 -4.90
C PRO A 111 9.69 15.18 -3.37
N LYS A 112 8.82 15.93 -2.66
CA LYS A 112 8.79 15.91 -1.20
C LYS A 112 8.42 14.54 -0.65
N VAL A 113 7.39 13.89 -1.20
CA VAL A 113 6.97 12.58 -0.74
C VAL A 113 8.03 11.51 -1.00
N HIS A 114 8.75 11.57 -2.12
CA HIS A 114 9.88 10.69 -2.40
C HIS A 114 11.05 10.92 -1.43
N THR A 115 11.26 12.17 -1.01
CA THR A 115 12.28 12.47 0.01
C THR A 115 11.92 11.81 1.34
N ILE A 116 10.70 12.03 1.83
CA ILE A 116 10.29 11.52 3.15
C ILE A 116 10.11 10.01 3.20
N SER A 117 9.96 9.33 2.07
CA SER A 117 9.91 7.87 2.01
C SER A 117 11.29 7.23 2.20
N ARG A 118 12.37 7.98 1.93
CA ARG A 118 13.75 7.50 2.01
C ARG A 118 14.48 7.96 3.26
N GLN A 119 14.12 9.12 3.78
CA GLN A 119 14.78 9.71 4.95
C GLN A 119 13.77 10.38 5.88
N TYR A 120 14.13 10.53 7.14
CA TYR A 120 13.29 11.22 8.08
C TYR A 120 13.28 12.73 7.78
N ASP A 121 12.09 13.26 7.47
CA ASP A 121 11.81 14.67 7.35
C ASP A 121 10.36 14.89 7.81
N SER A 122 10.14 15.77 8.78
CA SER A 122 8.84 16.10 9.36
C SER A 122 8.45 17.55 9.10
N THR A 123 9.14 18.25 8.19
CA THR A 123 8.87 19.66 7.90
C THR A 123 7.68 19.84 6.96
N GLY A 124 6.73 20.71 7.33
CA GLY A 124 5.54 21.01 6.57
C GLY A 124 4.47 19.92 6.65
N PHE A 125 3.59 19.89 5.66
CA PHE A 125 2.49 18.93 5.60
C PHE A 125 2.98 17.57 5.12
N VAL A 126 3.45 16.77 6.03
CA VAL A 126 3.89 15.41 5.76
C VAL A 126 3.17 14.42 6.69
N ALA A 127 2.89 13.22 6.20
CA ALA A 127 2.36 12.12 7.02
C ALA A 127 3.00 10.80 6.60
N ARG A 128 2.99 9.83 7.49
CA ARG A 128 3.57 8.50 7.31
C ARG A 128 2.69 7.44 7.95
N ARG A 129 2.70 6.24 7.37
CA ARG A 129 2.03 5.05 7.89
C ARG A 129 0.52 5.21 8.09
N GLU A 130 -0.09 6.13 7.36
CA GLU A 130 -1.53 6.35 7.35
C GLU A 130 -2.05 6.00 5.97
N ASP A 131 -2.91 5.03 5.86
CA ASP A 131 -3.47 4.55 4.59
C ASP A 131 -4.75 5.27 4.17
N ASN A 132 -5.35 6.03 5.09
CA ASN A 132 -6.61 6.72 4.87
C ASN A 132 -6.40 8.21 4.55
N ALA A 133 -6.75 8.60 3.35
CA ALA A 133 -6.59 9.95 2.81
C ALA A 133 -7.31 11.04 3.64
N THR A 134 -8.56 10.75 4.05
CA THR A 134 -9.37 11.67 4.85
C THR A 134 -8.77 11.87 6.24
N THR A 135 -8.24 10.81 6.84
CA THR A 135 -7.55 10.86 8.13
C THR A 135 -6.30 11.72 8.05
N VAL A 136 -5.50 11.59 6.98
CA VAL A 136 -4.30 12.41 6.75
C VAL A 136 -4.64 13.89 6.72
N ALA A 137 -5.60 14.30 5.89
CA ALA A 137 -6.03 15.70 5.79
C ALA A 137 -6.57 16.23 7.12
N THR A 138 -7.34 15.42 7.85
CA THR A 138 -7.90 15.78 9.16
C THR A 138 -6.81 15.93 10.22
N LYS A 139 -5.78 15.07 10.22
CA LYS A 139 -4.62 15.19 11.12
C LYS A 139 -3.86 16.50 10.87
N TRP A 140 -3.64 16.88 9.61
CA TRP A 140 -3.01 18.17 9.29
C TRP A 140 -3.86 19.35 9.77
N TYR A 141 -5.18 19.28 9.54
CA TYR A 141 -6.11 20.32 10.02
C TYR A 141 -6.12 20.46 11.56
N ASN A 142 -5.98 19.38 12.29
CA ASN A 142 -5.97 19.37 13.75
C ASN A 142 -4.58 19.57 14.37
N SER A 143 -3.58 19.81 13.55
CA SER A 143 -2.20 20.08 13.98
C SER A 143 -1.87 21.58 14.04
N GLY A 144 -0.64 21.90 14.45
CA GLY A 144 -0.10 23.27 14.36
C GLY A 144 0.04 23.81 12.95
N LEU A 145 -0.25 23.02 11.89
CA LEU A 145 -0.23 23.42 10.49
C LEU A 145 -1.58 23.96 10.01
N ARG A 146 -2.61 23.97 10.86
CA ARG A 146 -3.96 24.38 10.50
C ARG A 146 -4.01 25.75 9.82
N GLU A 147 -3.35 26.75 10.39
CA GLU A 147 -3.34 28.11 9.87
C GLU A 147 -2.74 28.19 8.46
N LEU A 148 -1.69 27.41 8.22
CA LEU A 148 -1.07 27.29 6.90
C LEU A 148 -1.99 26.60 5.89
N MET A 149 -2.73 25.56 6.30
CA MET A 149 -3.73 24.91 5.45
C MET A 149 -4.88 25.85 5.09
N LEU A 150 -5.21 26.77 5.99
CA LEU A 150 -6.30 27.73 5.87
C LEU A 150 -5.82 29.11 5.36
N ASP A 151 -4.62 29.22 4.80
CA ASP A 151 -4.14 30.47 4.22
C ASP A 151 -5.15 30.99 3.17
N PRO A 152 -5.77 32.18 3.39
CA PRO A 152 -6.76 32.74 2.46
C PRO A 152 -6.16 33.17 1.11
N ASN A 153 -4.85 33.38 1.06
CA ASN A 153 -4.14 33.77 -0.17
C ASN A 153 -3.76 32.58 -1.04
N ALA A 154 -3.79 31.36 -0.50
CA ALA A 154 -3.51 30.16 -1.27
C ALA A 154 -4.61 29.92 -2.31
N THR A 155 -4.19 29.68 -3.55
CA THR A 155 -5.11 29.51 -4.70
C THR A 155 -5.00 28.14 -5.35
N GLU A 156 -3.83 27.53 -5.29
CA GLU A 156 -3.53 26.23 -5.90
C GLU A 156 -2.80 25.33 -4.94
N GLY A 157 -2.96 24.03 -5.13
CA GLY A 157 -2.24 23.06 -4.33
C GLY A 157 -2.30 21.66 -4.92
N ALA A 158 -1.55 20.75 -4.32
CA ALA A 158 -1.59 19.35 -4.64
C ALA A 158 -1.15 18.51 -3.44
N VAL A 159 -1.71 17.30 -3.34
CA VAL A 159 -1.24 16.25 -2.44
C VAL A 159 -0.53 15.22 -3.27
N ALA A 160 0.60 14.71 -2.79
CA ALA A 160 1.21 13.48 -3.30
C ALA A 160 1.12 12.40 -2.24
N ALA A 161 0.81 11.19 -2.69
CA ALA A 161 0.80 9.99 -1.88
C ALA A 161 1.59 8.90 -2.59
N VAL A 162 2.43 8.19 -1.86
CA VAL A 162 3.14 7.02 -2.34
C VAL A 162 3.10 5.92 -1.30
N ILE A 163 3.16 4.69 -1.76
CA ILE A 163 3.41 3.52 -0.93
C ILE A 163 4.81 2.99 -1.27
N ASN A 164 5.63 2.73 -0.26
CA ASN A 164 6.96 2.13 -0.48
C ASN A 164 6.89 0.61 -0.51
N GLY A 165 8.00 -0.01 -0.85
CA GLY A 165 8.13 -1.45 -0.91
C GLY A 165 7.78 -2.22 0.37
N ASP A 166 7.81 -1.58 1.53
CA ASP A 166 7.41 -2.17 2.81
C ASP A 166 5.90 -2.02 3.10
N GLY A 167 5.13 -1.48 2.15
CA GLY A 167 3.71 -1.22 2.33
C GLY A 167 3.38 0.02 3.18
N ASN A 168 4.36 0.89 3.44
CA ASN A 168 4.14 2.10 4.20
C ASN A 168 3.74 3.26 3.32
N TYR A 169 2.68 3.94 3.69
CA TYR A 169 2.23 5.17 3.04
C TYR A 169 3.02 6.38 3.50
N TYR A 170 3.29 7.28 2.54
CA TYR A 170 3.90 8.59 2.74
C TYR A 170 3.10 9.64 1.99
N TRP A 171 2.92 10.81 2.62
CA TRP A 171 2.07 11.87 2.11
C TRP A 171 2.75 13.21 2.22
N ALA A 172 2.54 14.06 1.22
CA ALA A 172 2.94 15.46 1.28
C ALA A 172 1.88 16.33 0.63
N PHE A 173 1.54 17.45 1.27
CA PHE A 173 0.68 18.50 0.70
C PHE A 173 1.50 19.77 0.49
N MET A 174 1.36 20.37 -0.67
CA MET A 174 1.99 21.64 -1.07
C MET A 174 0.96 22.55 -1.71
N TYR A 175 1.16 23.85 -1.54
CA TYR A 175 0.27 24.87 -2.11
C TYR A 175 1.05 26.13 -2.51
N LYS A 176 0.42 27.02 -3.24
CA LYS A 176 0.89 28.36 -3.62
C LYS A 176 -0.25 29.38 -3.71
#